data_5326177db0bce80b648abb735e1b7eb6
#
_entry.id   5326177db0bce80b648abb735e1b7eb6
#
_cell.length_a   1.000
_cell.length_b   1.000
_cell.length_c   1.000
_cell.angle_alpha   90.00
_cell.angle_beta   90.00
_cell.angle_gamma   90.00
#
_symmetry.space_group_name_H-M   'P 1'
#
loop_
_entity.id
_entity.type
_entity.pdbx_description
1 polymer ?
#
loop_
_entity_poly.entity_id
_entity_poly.type
_entity_poly.pdbx_seq_one_letter_code
_entity_poly.pdbx_strand_id
1 'polypeptide(L)'
;MEPSRGAGPAVLPVAAVLPAGGSGERLGGATPKQFCAVQGRPLVSYTVRAMERIDWISNIIVVVSPENIETMKSIIEKYGHKRVTVVKGGITRHRSIFNGLKVFAEDEFSNHLLQKPEVVIIHDAVRPFVEEDILSKVVMAAKEHGAAGAIRPLVSTVIASAADGCLDHSLERARYRASEMPQAFLFDIIYEAYQQCTDYDLDYGTECLHLALKYCKTNAKLVEGTADLWKVTYKRDLYAAESIIKESLSQEVCVITDVKEAVAQVGFLLHESLKSQIKVETISTSLSKNDSHLQNILSGQCYNFVCINVHLDISENISFSIGMEEITRMKKFAKEVKKKNILVYGLLIQYKDHLLLQETVNSAAALIMALIKDRNPELTGQLLVA
;
A
#
# COMPACT_ATOMS: atom_id res chain seq x y z
N MET A 1 -1.05 26.18 1.40
CA MET A 1 -1.96 25.78 2.47
C MET A 1 -1.87 24.27 2.55
N GLU A 2 -1.15 23.76 3.55
CA GLU A 2 -1.17 22.31 3.84
C GLU A 2 -2.62 21.91 4.16
N PRO A 3 -3.11 20.78 3.60
CA PRO A 3 -4.37 20.24 4.06
C PRO A 3 -4.18 19.86 5.53
N SER A 4 -4.98 20.46 6.40
CA SER A 4 -5.04 20.12 7.81
C SER A 4 -5.17 18.60 7.92
N ARG A 5 -4.20 17.93 8.56
CA ARG A 5 -4.35 16.55 9.01
C ARG A 5 -5.65 16.50 9.79
N GLY A 6 -6.66 15.84 9.23
CA GLY A 6 -7.92 15.65 9.90
C GLY A 6 -7.64 15.06 11.27
N ALA A 7 -8.17 15.65 12.33
CA ALA A 7 -8.11 15.08 13.65
C ALA A 7 -8.68 13.65 13.54
N GLY A 8 -7.81 12.65 13.67
CA GLY A 8 -8.25 11.26 13.71
C GLY A 8 -9.28 11.07 14.82
N PRO A 9 -10.08 10.01 14.78
CA PRO A 9 -11.06 9.75 15.83
C PRO A 9 -10.34 9.76 17.18
N ALA A 10 -10.78 10.64 18.08
CA ALA A 10 -10.14 10.87 19.37
C ALA A 10 -9.84 9.52 20.04
N VAL A 11 -8.56 9.17 20.12
CA VAL A 11 -7.91 8.11 20.90
C VAL A 11 -8.79 6.88 21.22
N LEU A 12 -9.35 6.26 20.20
CA LEU A 12 -10.03 4.98 20.37
C LEU A 12 -9.11 3.86 19.92
N PRO A 13 -8.99 2.75 20.65
CA PRO A 13 -8.26 1.59 20.17
C PRO A 13 -9.00 0.97 18.97
N VAL A 14 -8.46 1.15 17.77
CA VAL A 14 -8.96 0.57 16.53
C VAL A 14 -8.00 -0.51 16.05
N ALA A 15 -8.52 -1.67 15.66
CA ALA A 15 -7.73 -2.72 15.04
C ALA A 15 -8.30 -3.07 13.66
N ALA A 16 -7.48 -3.66 12.79
CA ALA A 16 -7.89 -4.16 11.48
C ALA A 16 -7.70 -5.67 11.39
N VAL A 17 -8.67 -6.37 10.80
CA VAL A 17 -8.61 -7.81 10.45
C VAL A 17 -8.64 -7.94 8.93
N LEU A 18 -7.58 -8.54 8.38
CA LEU A 18 -7.37 -8.72 6.94
C LEU A 18 -7.44 -10.22 6.58
N PRO A 19 -8.59 -10.76 6.17
CA PRO A 19 -8.67 -12.12 5.65
C PRO A 19 -7.85 -12.25 4.36
N ALA A 20 -6.86 -13.15 4.37
CA ALA A 20 -5.89 -13.40 3.31
C ALA A 20 -5.73 -14.89 2.99
N GLY A 21 -6.72 -15.74 3.33
CA GLY A 21 -6.65 -17.21 3.18
C GLY A 21 -7.16 -17.76 1.84
N GLY A 22 -7.65 -16.92 0.91
CA GLY A 22 -8.24 -17.40 -0.34
C GLY A 22 -7.22 -18.01 -1.30
N SER A 23 -7.58 -19.11 -1.99
CA SER A 23 -6.77 -19.80 -3.00
C SER A 23 -6.49 -18.95 -4.24
N GLY A 24 -7.41 -18.05 -4.60
CA GLY A 24 -7.26 -17.19 -5.77
C GLY A 24 -7.53 -17.88 -7.12
N GLU A 25 -8.27 -18.99 -7.15
CA GLU A 25 -8.58 -19.80 -8.34
C GLU A 25 -9.02 -18.97 -9.57
N ARG A 26 -9.81 -17.92 -9.35
CA ARG A 26 -10.29 -17.02 -10.43
C ARG A 26 -9.16 -16.25 -11.14
N LEU A 27 -7.96 -16.21 -10.55
CA LEU A 27 -6.79 -15.59 -11.16
C LEU A 27 -6.08 -16.52 -12.17
N GLY A 28 -6.27 -17.85 -12.03
CA GLY A 28 -5.73 -18.86 -12.94
C GLY A 28 -4.25 -19.19 -12.74
N GLY A 29 -3.64 -18.79 -11.62
CA GLY A 29 -2.24 -19.06 -11.30
C GLY A 29 -2.05 -20.02 -10.12
N ALA A 30 -0.85 -20.60 -9.99
CA ALA A 30 -0.47 -21.45 -8.85
C ALA A 30 -0.24 -20.64 -7.55
N THR A 31 0.04 -19.33 -7.67
CA THR A 31 0.27 -18.44 -6.53
C THR A 31 -1.04 -17.83 -6.07
N PRO A 32 -1.41 -17.92 -4.77
CA PRO A 32 -2.57 -17.24 -4.24
C PRO A 32 -2.50 -15.72 -4.49
N LYS A 33 -3.61 -15.12 -4.88
CA LYS A 33 -3.66 -13.74 -5.40
C LYS A 33 -3.07 -12.69 -4.45
N GLN A 34 -3.21 -12.85 -3.14
CA GLN A 34 -2.64 -11.95 -2.13
C GLN A 34 -1.11 -11.93 -2.13
N PHE A 35 -0.49 -12.98 -2.65
CA PHE A 35 0.98 -13.10 -2.79
C PHE A 35 1.48 -12.80 -4.19
N CYS A 36 0.59 -12.58 -5.17
CA CYS A 36 1.01 -12.14 -6.50
C CYS A 36 1.77 -10.83 -6.41
N ALA A 37 2.92 -10.79 -7.08
CA ALA A 37 3.76 -9.59 -7.08
C ALA A 37 3.20 -8.54 -8.04
N VAL A 38 3.11 -7.31 -7.53
CA VAL A 38 2.81 -6.10 -8.30
C VAL A 38 3.99 -5.17 -8.11
N GLN A 39 4.64 -4.75 -9.18
CA GLN A 39 5.89 -3.98 -9.12
C GLN A 39 6.94 -4.61 -8.16
N GLY A 40 7.06 -5.96 -8.17
CA GLY A 40 8.03 -6.69 -7.35
C GLY A 40 7.67 -6.86 -5.87
N ARG A 41 6.47 -6.45 -5.44
CA ARG A 41 6.00 -6.54 -4.05
C ARG A 41 4.67 -7.30 -3.99
N PRO A 42 4.45 -8.23 -3.04
CA PRO A 42 3.19 -8.94 -2.90
C PRO A 42 2.01 -8.00 -2.64
N LEU A 43 0.87 -8.28 -3.25
CA LEU A 43 -0.34 -7.45 -3.15
C LEU A 43 -0.76 -7.20 -1.69
N VAL A 44 -0.73 -8.23 -0.84
CA VAL A 44 -1.06 -8.11 0.59
C VAL A 44 -0.19 -7.07 1.31
N SER A 45 1.07 -6.94 0.91
CA SER A 45 2.00 -5.98 1.52
C SER A 45 1.60 -4.52 1.25
N TYR A 46 0.94 -4.23 0.13
CA TYR A 46 0.37 -2.90 -0.14
C TYR A 46 -0.83 -2.61 0.76
N THR A 47 -1.72 -3.60 0.94
CA THR A 47 -2.89 -3.44 1.82
C THR A 47 -2.47 -3.27 3.29
N VAL A 48 -1.54 -4.09 3.76
CA VAL A 48 -0.98 -3.95 5.13
C VAL A 48 -0.38 -2.56 5.30
N ARG A 49 0.41 -2.09 4.34
CA ARG A 49 1.01 -0.77 4.39
C ARG A 49 -0.01 0.36 4.38
N ALA A 50 -1.09 0.24 3.61
CA ALA A 50 -2.18 1.22 3.62
C ALA A 50 -2.77 1.37 5.02
N MET A 51 -2.91 0.28 5.78
CA MET A 51 -3.34 0.31 7.17
C MET A 51 -2.26 0.83 8.13
N GLU A 52 -0.99 0.45 7.93
CA GLU A 52 0.13 0.88 8.79
C GLU A 52 0.43 2.39 8.69
N ARG A 53 0.11 3.04 7.58
CA ARG A 53 0.27 4.50 7.45
C ARG A 53 -0.67 5.30 8.34
N ILE A 54 -1.66 4.64 8.91
CA ILE A 54 -2.71 5.24 9.73
C ILE A 54 -2.38 5.01 11.20
N ASP A 55 -1.97 6.07 11.88
CA ASP A 55 -1.42 5.99 13.24
C ASP A 55 -2.45 5.53 14.28
N TRP A 56 -3.73 5.82 14.08
CA TRP A 56 -4.80 5.43 14.99
C TRP A 56 -5.24 3.96 14.85
N ILE A 57 -4.73 3.20 13.87
CA ILE A 57 -4.89 1.74 13.80
C ILE A 57 -3.77 1.09 14.62
N SER A 58 -4.09 0.53 15.79
CA SER A 58 -3.10 -0.01 16.72
C SER A 58 -2.54 -1.37 16.31
N ASN A 59 -3.39 -2.25 15.79
CA ASN A 59 -3.04 -3.64 15.44
C ASN A 59 -3.64 -4.04 14.09
N ILE A 60 -2.90 -4.80 13.31
CA ILE A 60 -3.32 -5.35 12.01
C ILE A 60 -3.19 -6.86 12.09
N ILE A 61 -4.31 -7.55 12.04
CA ILE A 61 -4.36 -9.01 12.09
C ILE A 61 -4.50 -9.53 10.66
N VAL A 62 -3.47 -10.19 10.16
CA VAL A 62 -3.50 -10.83 8.83
C VAL A 62 -3.79 -12.30 8.99
N VAL A 63 -4.94 -12.74 8.47
CA VAL A 63 -5.41 -14.11 8.63
C VAL A 63 -5.16 -14.89 7.35
N VAL A 64 -4.22 -15.83 7.39
CA VAL A 64 -3.79 -16.64 6.24
C VAL A 64 -4.11 -18.10 6.43
N SER A 65 -4.21 -18.85 5.33
CA SER A 65 -4.31 -20.32 5.41
C SER A 65 -3.05 -20.92 6.08
N PRO A 66 -3.17 -22.07 6.76
CA PRO A 66 -2.08 -22.65 7.56
C PRO A 66 -0.76 -22.81 6.81
N GLU A 67 -0.82 -23.24 5.56
CA GLU A 67 0.33 -23.47 4.69
C GLU A 67 1.07 -22.17 4.29
N ASN A 68 0.43 -21.01 4.47
CA ASN A 68 0.99 -19.71 4.06
C ASN A 68 1.48 -18.84 5.24
N ILE A 69 1.48 -19.36 6.45
CA ILE A 69 1.91 -18.61 7.66
C ILE A 69 3.36 -18.16 7.52
N GLU A 70 4.27 -19.07 7.18
CA GLU A 70 5.70 -18.74 7.03
C GLU A 70 5.96 -17.78 5.85
N THR A 71 5.22 -17.95 4.75
CA THR A 71 5.26 -17.00 3.63
C THR A 71 4.88 -15.59 4.09
N MET A 72 3.81 -15.45 4.87
CA MET A 72 3.37 -14.14 5.36
C MET A 72 4.37 -13.54 6.35
N LYS A 73 4.93 -14.32 7.27
CA LYS A 73 5.99 -13.88 8.19
C LYS A 73 7.21 -13.35 7.44
N SER A 74 7.66 -14.08 6.40
CA SER A 74 8.77 -13.66 5.54
C SER A 74 8.47 -12.33 4.82
N ILE A 75 7.22 -12.10 4.39
CA ILE A 75 6.79 -10.83 3.78
C ILE A 75 6.85 -9.70 4.81
N ILE A 76 6.37 -9.93 6.04
CA ILE A 76 6.40 -8.93 7.14
C ILE A 76 7.85 -8.51 7.41
N GLU A 77 8.75 -9.47 7.57
CA GLU A 77 10.16 -9.20 7.83
C GLU A 77 10.83 -8.46 6.66
N LYS A 78 10.64 -8.99 5.43
CA LYS A 78 11.26 -8.43 4.22
C LYS A 78 10.89 -6.97 3.98
N TYR A 79 9.62 -6.60 4.21
CA TYR A 79 9.11 -5.26 3.95
C TYR A 79 9.02 -4.38 5.20
N GLY A 80 9.45 -4.89 6.37
CA GLY A 80 9.56 -4.15 7.61
C GLY A 80 8.22 -3.74 8.22
N HIS A 81 7.18 -4.55 8.05
CA HIS A 81 5.88 -4.31 8.68
C HIS A 81 5.98 -4.49 10.20
N LYS A 82 5.45 -3.55 10.99
CA LYS A 82 5.69 -3.49 12.43
C LYS A 82 4.48 -3.83 13.30
N ARG A 83 3.26 -3.46 12.86
CA ARG A 83 2.03 -3.62 13.66
C ARG A 83 1.17 -4.81 13.22
N VAL A 84 1.82 -5.87 12.72
CA VAL A 84 1.16 -7.01 12.09
C VAL A 84 1.29 -8.26 12.94
N THR A 85 0.15 -8.91 13.20
CA THR A 85 0.08 -10.25 13.79
C THR A 85 -0.49 -11.22 12.76
N VAL A 86 0.19 -12.35 12.52
CA VAL A 86 -0.27 -13.39 11.59
C VAL A 86 -1.05 -14.44 12.35
N VAL A 87 -2.25 -14.74 11.86
CA VAL A 87 -3.17 -15.71 12.47
C VAL A 87 -3.54 -16.78 11.46
N LYS A 88 -3.70 -18.00 11.95
CA LYS A 88 -4.20 -19.14 11.19
C LYS A 88 -5.65 -18.94 10.82
N GLY A 89 -5.98 -18.99 9.54
CA GLY A 89 -7.34 -18.91 9.02
C GLY A 89 -8.11 -20.22 9.12
N GLY A 90 -9.41 -20.11 8.90
CA GLY A 90 -10.31 -21.24 8.71
C GLY A 90 -10.50 -21.58 7.23
N ILE A 91 -11.34 -22.56 6.97
CA ILE A 91 -11.64 -23.06 5.61
C ILE A 91 -12.46 -22.08 4.76
N THR A 92 -13.14 -21.12 5.38
CA THR A 92 -13.92 -20.08 4.71
C THR A 92 -13.49 -18.67 5.13
N ARG A 93 -13.98 -17.65 4.39
CA ARG A 93 -13.73 -16.26 4.72
C ARG A 93 -14.24 -15.89 6.12
N HIS A 94 -15.47 -16.27 6.46
CA HIS A 94 -16.06 -15.97 7.77
C HIS A 94 -15.34 -16.69 8.90
N ARG A 95 -14.96 -17.96 8.74
CA ARG A 95 -14.16 -18.67 9.74
C ARG A 95 -12.78 -18.03 9.93
N SER A 96 -12.17 -17.52 8.86
CA SER A 96 -10.92 -16.79 8.94
C SER A 96 -11.08 -15.45 9.68
N ILE A 97 -12.11 -14.67 9.37
CA ILE A 97 -12.41 -13.42 10.10
C ILE A 97 -12.64 -13.70 11.59
N PHE A 98 -13.43 -14.72 11.91
CA PHE A 98 -13.69 -15.09 13.29
C PHE A 98 -12.41 -15.46 14.05
N ASN A 99 -11.51 -16.25 13.44
CA ASN A 99 -10.20 -16.55 14.04
C ASN A 99 -9.38 -15.27 14.26
N GLY A 100 -9.45 -14.30 13.35
CA GLY A 100 -8.81 -13.00 13.51
C GLY A 100 -9.38 -12.18 14.68
N LEU A 101 -10.69 -12.26 14.92
CA LEU A 101 -11.34 -11.56 16.04
C LEU A 101 -11.00 -12.19 17.40
N LYS A 102 -10.85 -13.51 17.45
CA LYS A 102 -10.55 -14.27 18.68
C LYS A 102 -9.25 -13.85 19.34
N VAL A 103 -8.26 -13.32 18.59
CA VAL A 103 -6.99 -12.87 19.18
C VAL A 103 -7.14 -11.70 20.17
N PHE A 104 -8.29 -11.04 20.18
CA PHE A 104 -8.61 -9.96 21.11
C PHE A 104 -9.49 -10.42 22.30
N ALA A 105 -9.99 -11.65 22.28
CA ALA A 105 -10.95 -12.15 23.24
C ALA A 105 -10.54 -13.48 23.91
N GLU A 106 -9.65 -14.25 23.30
CA GLU A 106 -9.27 -15.60 23.73
C GLU A 106 -7.75 -15.77 23.81
N ASP A 107 -7.22 -16.17 24.98
CA ASP A 107 -5.78 -16.37 25.22
C ASP A 107 -5.17 -17.47 24.34
N GLU A 108 -5.94 -18.44 23.90
CA GLU A 108 -5.46 -19.58 23.11
C GLU A 108 -4.97 -19.18 21.70
N PHE A 109 -5.38 -18.00 21.19
CA PHE A 109 -5.07 -17.56 19.82
C PHE A 109 -3.84 -16.66 19.72
N SER A 110 -3.29 -16.17 20.84
CA SER A 110 -2.04 -15.44 20.87
C SER A 110 -1.29 -15.73 22.18
N ASN A 111 0.05 -15.76 22.12
CA ASN A 111 0.88 -15.91 23.31
C ASN A 111 0.75 -14.72 24.29
N HIS A 112 0.13 -13.64 23.84
CA HIS A 112 -0.23 -12.46 24.65
C HIS A 112 -1.52 -11.89 24.07
N LEU A 113 -2.53 -11.73 24.93
CA LEU A 113 -3.80 -11.10 24.57
C LEU A 113 -3.51 -9.68 24.07
N LEU A 114 -3.90 -9.39 22.83
CA LEU A 114 -3.82 -8.04 22.31
C LEU A 114 -4.89 -7.18 22.99
N GLN A 115 -4.59 -5.89 23.16
CA GLN A 115 -5.58 -4.96 23.70
C GLN A 115 -6.86 -5.03 22.87
N LYS A 116 -8.00 -5.29 23.51
CA LYS A 116 -9.31 -5.32 22.89
C LYS A 116 -9.61 -3.97 22.25
N PRO A 117 -9.90 -3.91 20.95
CA PRO A 117 -10.25 -2.65 20.30
C PRO A 117 -11.70 -2.27 20.66
N GLU A 118 -12.00 -0.97 20.62
CA GLU A 118 -13.39 -0.50 20.65
C GLU A 118 -14.06 -0.74 19.30
N VAL A 119 -13.33 -0.44 18.22
CA VAL A 119 -13.80 -0.65 16.84
C VAL A 119 -12.84 -1.57 16.11
N VAL A 120 -13.38 -2.54 15.38
CA VAL A 120 -12.61 -3.39 14.48
C VAL A 120 -13.01 -3.14 13.03
N ILE A 121 -11.99 -2.95 12.19
CA ILE A 121 -12.12 -2.84 10.74
C ILE A 121 -11.94 -4.24 10.14
N ILE A 122 -12.85 -4.66 9.28
CA ILE A 122 -12.68 -5.84 8.42
C ILE A 122 -12.42 -5.34 7.02
N HIS A 123 -11.28 -5.75 6.42
CA HIS A 123 -10.88 -5.31 5.10
C HIS A 123 -10.18 -6.42 4.32
N ASP A 124 -10.53 -6.63 3.06
CA ASP A 124 -9.92 -7.70 2.26
C ASP A 124 -8.44 -7.41 1.96
N ALA A 125 -7.56 -8.38 2.21
CA ALA A 125 -6.11 -8.26 1.97
C ALA A 125 -5.70 -8.00 0.50
N VAL A 126 -6.64 -8.08 -0.41
CA VAL A 126 -6.48 -7.84 -1.85
C VAL A 126 -7.21 -6.59 -2.35
N ARG A 127 -7.40 -5.60 -1.46
CA ARG A 127 -7.90 -4.26 -1.78
C ARG A 127 -6.87 -3.21 -1.33
N PRO A 128 -5.82 -2.98 -2.12
CA PRO A 128 -4.69 -2.14 -1.72
C PRO A 128 -4.98 -0.64 -1.70
N PHE A 129 -6.07 -0.20 -2.35
CA PHE A 129 -6.41 1.21 -2.55
C PHE A 129 -7.46 1.67 -1.54
N VAL A 130 -7.06 1.79 -0.28
CA VAL A 130 -7.91 2.32 0.78
C VAL A 130 -7.27 3.58 1.37
N GLU A 131 -8.02 4.67 1.30
CA GLU A 131 -7.58 5.96 1.80
C GLU A 131 -8.03 6.16 3.26
N GLU A 132 -7.28 6.98 4.01
CA GLU A 132 -7.57 7.28 5.42
C GLU A 132 -8.95 7.93 5.60
N ASP A 133 -9.38 8.78 4.67
CA ASP A 133 -10.67 9.47 4.73
C ASP A 133 -11.84 8.49 4.79
N ILE A 134 -11.86 7.47 3.94
CA ILE A 134 -12.94 6.47 3.96
C ILE A 134 -12.88 5.58 5.20
N LEU A 135 -11.67 5.21 5.66
CA LEU A 135 -11.49 4.45 6.90
C LEU A 135 -12.01 5.23 8.10
N SER A 136 -11.66 6.50 8.21
CA SER A 136 -12.13 7.39 9.28
C SER A 136 -13.65 7.53 9.27
N LYS A 137 -14.26 7.79 8.11
CA LYS A 137 -15.73 7.91 7.97
C LYS A 137 -16.44 6.63 8.37
N VAL A 138 -15.94 5.47 7.96
CA VAL A 138 -16.57 4.17 8.28
C VAL A 138 -16.40 3.84 9.77
N VAL A 139 -15.23 4.11 10.38
CA VAL A 139 -14.99 3.90 11.81
C VAL A 139 -15.87 4.81 12.67
N MET A 140 -15.98 6.09 12.33
CA MET A 140 -16.84 7.03 13.06
C MET A 140 -18.31 6.65 12.96
N ALA A 141 -18.77 6.24 11.77
CA ALA A 141 -20.14 5.76 11.59
C ALA A 141 -20.40 4.45 12.35
N ALA A 142 -19.42 3.53 12.42
CA ALA A 142 -19.53 2.32 13.20
C ALA A 142 -19.62 2.60 14.71
N LYS A 143 -18.87 3.59 15.19
CA LYS A 143 -18.94 4.03 16.58
C LYS A 143 -20.34 4.56 16.94
N GLU A 144 -20.96 5.31 16.06
CA GLU A 144 -22.28 5.90 16.28
C GLU A 144 -23.43 4.89 16.15
N HIS A 145 -23.33 3.99 15.14
CA HIS A 145 -24.42 3.09 14.76
C HIS A 145 -24.20 1.61 15.16
N GLY A 146 -23.02 1.27 15.69
CA GLY A 146 -22.63 -0.10 16.03
C GLY A 146 -21.98 -0.87 14.88
N ALA A 147 -22.34 -0.56 13.63
CA ALA A 147 -21.76 -1.12 12.41
C ALA A 147 -21.83 -0.11 11.27
N ALA A 148 -20.85 -0.13 10.38
CA ALA A 148 -20.87 0.64 9.15
C ALA A 148 -20.06 -0.06 8.05
N GLY A 149 -20.36 0.23 6.79
CA GLY A 149 -19.64 -0.33 5.68
C GLY A 149 -19.60 0.58 4.46
N ALA A 150 -18.47 0.51 3.75
CA ALA A 150 -18.33 1.20 2.48
C ALA A 150 -19.22 0.56 1.42
N ILE A 151 -19.84 1.41 0.62
CA ILE A 151 -20.69 1.01 -0.50
C ILE A 151 -20.34 1.81 -1.74
N ARG A 152 -20.78 1.30 -2.89
CA ARG A 152 -20.77 2.06 -4.14
C ARG A 152 -22.13 1.96 -4.85
N PRO A 153 -22.54 3.00 -5.60
CA PRO A 153 -23.66 2.88 -6.52
C PRO A 153 -23.41 1.78 -7.53
N LEU A 154 -24.45 1.06 -7.93
CA LEU A 154 -24.37 0.08 -9.01
C LEU A 154 -24.24 0.78 -10.36
N VAL A 155 -23.26 0.38 -11.15
CA VAL A 155 -23.06 0.88 -12.52
C VAL A 155 -23.86 0.05 -13.52
N SER A 156 -23.81 -1.28 -13.39
CA SER A 156 -24.51 -2.21 -14.27
C SER A 156 -25.98 -2.38 -13.86
N THR A 157 -26.82 -2.74 -14.84
CA THR A 157 -28.17 -3.24 -14.57
C THR A 157 -28.08 -4.55 -13.77
N VAL A 158 -28.91 -4.69 -12.77
CA VAL A 158 -29.00 -5.91 -11.93
C VAL A 158 -30.34 -6.56 -12.15
N ILE A 159 -30.31 -7.85 -12.39
CA ILE A 159 -31.48 -8.69 -12.63
C ILE A 159 -31.47 -9.87 -11.66
N ALA A 160 -32.64 -10.39 -11.35
CA ALA A 160 -32.80 -11.69 -10.68
C ALA A 160 -32.96 -12.79 -11.75
N SER A 161 -32.35 -13.95 -11.50
CA SER A 161 -32.53 -15.14 -12.34
C SER A 161 -33.43 -16.15 -11.65
N ALA A 162 -34.32 -16.78 -12.41
CA ALA A 162 -35.10 -17.93 -11.98
C ALA A 162 -34.20 -19.19 -11.87
N ALA A 163 -34.72 -20.24 -11.22
CA ALA A 163 -33.96 -21.47 -10.99
C ALA A 163 -33.54 -22.21 -12.29
N ASP A 164 -34.27 -22.00 -13.37
CA ASP A 164 -33.98 -22.56 -14.69
C ASP A 164 -32.94 -21.75 -15.48
N GLY A 165 -32.40 -20.67 -14.89
CA GLY A 165 -31.43 -19.77 -15.52
C GLY A 165 -32.04 -18.67 -16.40
N CYS A 166 -33.38 -18.60 -16.49
CA CYS A 166 -34.07 -17.53 -17.21
C CYS A 166 -34.15 -16.23 -16.40
N LEU A 167 -34.51 -15.12 -17.05
CA LEU A 167 -34.79 -13.86 -16.39
C LEU A 167 -36.05 -13.99 -15.54
N ASP A 168 -35.93 -13.67 -14.24
CA ASP A 168 -37.10 -13.53 -13.36
C ASP A 168 -37.59 -12.07 -13.43
N HIS A 169 -36.82 -11.12 -12.91
CA HIS A 169 -37.18 -9.70 -12.97
C HIS A 169 -35.93 -8.79 -12.94
N SER A 170 -36.16 -7.53 -13.27
CA SER A 170 -35.15 -6.47 -13.14
C SER A 170 -35.29 -5.76 -11.79
N LEU A 171 -34.16 -5.52 -11.13
CA LEU A 171 -34.14 -4.78 -9.88
C LEU A 171 -34.09 -3.25 -10.15
N GLU A 172 -34.77 -2.49 -9.30
CA GLU A 172 -34.67 -1.03 -9.29
C GLU A 172 -33.30 -0.62 -8.78
N ARG A 173 -32.33 -0.43 -9.70
CA ARG A 173 -30.91 -0.18 -9.39
C ARG A 173 -30.69 0.90 -8.32
N ALA A 174 -31.51 1.95 -8.30
CA ALA A 174 -31.40 3.05 -7.33
C ALA A 174 -31.52 2.62 -5.87
N ARG A 175 -32.16 1.48 -5.58
CA ARG A 175 -32.38 0.92 -4.23
C ARG A 175 -31.24 0.00 -3.78
N TYR A 176 -30.35 -0.42 -4.68
CA TYR A 176 -29.30 -1.39 -4.39
C TYR A 176 -27.93 -0.74 -4.45
N ARG A 177 -26.99 -1.30 -3.70
CA ARG A 177 -25.61 -0.83 -3.62
C ARG A 177 -24.67 -2.04 -3.72
N ALA A 178 -23.51 -1.82 -4.32
CA ALA A 178 -22.41 -2.77 -4.17
C ALA A 178 -21.81 -2.62 -2.77
N SER A 179 -21.76 -3.71 -2.02
CA SER A 179 -21.06 -3.77 -0.75
C SER A 179 -19.56 -3.83 -1.01
N GLU A 180 -18.82 -2.95 -0.38
CA GLU A 180 -17.38 -2.84 -0.53
C GLU A 180 -16.68 -2.93 0.84
N MET A 181 -15.39 -2.82 0.86
CA MET A 181 -14.58 -2.69 2.06
C MET A 181 -13.91 -1.30 2.08
N PRO A 182 -13.67 -0.72 3.27
CA PRO A 182 -13.71 -1.31 4.61
C PRO A 182 -15.13 -1.43 5.17
N GLN A 183 -15.29 -2.38 6.11
CA GLN A 183 -16.42 -2.43 7.03
C GLN A 183 -15.89 -2.30 8.45
N ALA A 184 -16.59 -1.59 9.32
CA ALA A 184 -16.20 -1.43 10.71
C ALA A 184 -17.38 -1.72 11.65
N PHE A 185 -17.04 -2.18 12.85
CA PHE A 185 -17.99 -2.63 13.85
C PHE A 185 -17.49 -2.25 15.24
N LEU A 186 -18.38 -1.94 16.16
CA LEU A 186 -18.06 -2.11 17.58
C LEU A 186 -17.66 -3.57 17.80
N PHE A 187 -16.51 -3.78 18.44
CA PHE A 187 -15.91 -5.11 18.56
C PHE A 187 -16.90 -6.13 19.17
N ASP A 188 -17.58 -5.75 20.25
CA ASP A 188 -18.48 -6.66 20.94
C ASP A 188 -19.67 -7.10 20.07
N ILE A 189 -20.18 -6.20 19.22
CA ILE A 189 -21.30 -6.51 18.31
C ILE A 189 -20.89 -7.57 17.28
N ILE A 190 -19.78 -7.36 16.60
CA ILE A 190 -19.39 -8.31 15.56
C ILE A 190 -18.87 -9.62 16.15
N TYR A 191 -18.21 -9.57 17.30
CA TYR A 191 -17.72 -10.77 17.98
C TYR A 191 -18.91 -11.64 18.47
N GLU A 192 -19.91 -11.03 19.11
CA GLU A 192 -21.14 -11.68 19.51
C GLU A 192 -21.90 -12.27 18.30
N ALA A 193 -22.01 -11.51 17.20
CA ALA A 193 -22.64 -11.99 15.99
C ALA A 193 -21.97 -13.27 15.48
N TYR A 194 -20.61 -13.30 15.45
CA TYR A 194 -19.87 -14.49 15.05
C TYR A 194 -20.03 -15.68 16.02
N GLN A 195 -20.15 -15.43 17.31
CA GLN A 195 -20.43 -16.50 18.30
C GLN A 195 -21.81 -17.15 18.10
N GLN A 196 -22.78 -16.39 17.59
CA GLN A 196 -24.14 -16.88 17.33
C GLN A 196 -24.31 -17.44 15.91
N CYS A 197 -23.34 -17.29 15.01
CA CYS A 197 -23.43 -17.81 13.65
C CYS A 197 -23.62 -19.30 13.58
N THR A 198 -24.51 -19.74 12.71
CA THR A 198 -24.62 -21.16 12.33
C THR A 198 -23.44 -21.55 11.42
N ASP A 199 -23.16 -22.86 11.31
CA ASP A 199 -22.17 -23.35 10.34
C ASP A 199 -22.54 -22.94 8.92
N TYR A 200 -23.83 -22.90 8.58
CA TYR A 200 -24.27 -22.40 7.28
C TYR A 200 -23.85 -20.94 7.01
N ASP A 201 -24.01 -20.04 7.98
CA ASP A 201 -23.58 -18.66 7.85
C ASP A 201 -22.05 -18.54 7.71
N LEU A 202 -21.31 -19.35 8.47
CA LEU A 202 -19.84 -19.35 8.43
C LEU A 202 -19.27 -19.93 7.13
N ASP A 203 -19.97 -20.88 6.52
CA ASP A 203 -19.48 -21.57 5.33
C ASP A 203 -19.96 -20.93 4.01
N TYR A 204 -21.17 -20.39 3.98
CA TYR A 204 -21.80 -19.84 2.76
C TYR A 204 -22.08 -18.35 2.82
N GLY A 205 -22.03 -17.74 3.99
CA GLY A 205 -22.19 -16.28 4.13
C GLY A 205 -21.08 -15.50 3.46
N THR A 206 -21.38 -14.30 3.00
CA THR A 206 -20.41 -13.43 2.32
C THR A 206 -20.33 -12.01 2.91
N GLU A 207 -21.29 -11.63 3.78
CA GLU A 207 -21.49 -10.24 4.20
C GLU A 207 -21.52 -10.08 5.74
N CYS A 208 -20.52 -9.36 6.29
CA CYS A 208 -20.40 -9.19 7.74
C CYS A 208 -21.45 -8.23 8.31
N LEU A 209 -21.87 -7.20 7.56
CA LEU A 209 -22.93 -6.28 8.01
C LEU A 209 -24.25 -7.02 8.21
N HIS A 210 -24.52 -8.01 7.37
CA HIS A 210 -25.71 -8.85 7.52
C HIS A 210 -25.69 -9.70 8.81
N LEU A 211 -24.52 -10.18 9.23
CA LEU A 211 -24.38 -10.93 10.49
C LEU A 211 -24.70 -10.05 11.70
N ALA A 212 -24.19 -8.81 11.73
CA ALA A 212 -24.51 -7.85 12.78
C ALA A 212 -26.02 -7.55 12.84
N LEU A 213 -26.67 -7.39 11.68
CA LEU A 213 -28.12 -7.18 11.62
C LEU A 213 -28.90 -8.41 12.07
N LYS A 214 -28.52 -9.60 11.59
CA LYS A 214 -29.25 -10.86 11.84
C LYS A 214 -29.20 -11.25 13.32
N TYR A 215 -28.03 -11.21 13.92
CA TYR A 215 -27.80 -11.76 15.25
C TYR A 215 -27.86 -10.70 16.37
N CYS A 216 -27.38 -9.49 16.12
CA CYS A 216 -27.33 -8.43 17.13
C CYS A 216 -28.36 -7.30 16.88
N LYS A 217 -29.21 -7.43 15.86
CA LYS A 217 -30.20 -6.40 15.47
C LYS A 217 -29.56 -5.02 15.20
N THR A 218 -28.25 -4.99 14.90
CA THR A 218 -27.52 -3.78 14.60
C THR A 218 -27.60 -3.46 13.11
N ASN A 219 -28.28 -2.37 12.77
CA ASN A 219 -28.42 -1.93 11.40
C ASN A 219 -27.21 -1.03 11.01
N ALA A 220 -26.46 -1.46 10.02
CA ALA A 220 -25.24 -0.79 9.62
C ALA A 220 -25.49 0.53 8.88
N LYS A 221 -24.69 1.56 9.18
CA LYS A 221 -24.61 2.77 8.36
C LYS A 221 -23.86 2.49 7.06
N LEU A 222 -24.47 2.85 5.92
CA LEU A 222 -23.83 2.73 4.60
C LEU A 222 -23.11 4.04 4.29
N VAL A 223 -21.82 3.94 3.96
CA VAL A 223 -20.93 5.07 3.66
C VAL A 223 -20.48 4.96 2.21
N GLU A 224 -20.77 5.96 1.39
CA GLU A 224 -20.35 5.95 -0.01
C GLU A 224 -18.83 6.12 -0.11
N GLY A 225 -18.17 5.19 -0.80
CA GLY A 225 -16.73 5.17 -1.04
C GLY A 225 -16.35 5.51 -2.46
N THR A 226 -15.06 5.58 -2.71
CA THR A 226 -14.48 5.89 -4.02
C THR A 226 -14.55 4.71 -5.00
N ALA A 227 -14.31 4.98 -6.28
CA ALA A 227 -14.25 3.95 -7.31
C ALA A 227 -13.12 2.93 -7.08
N ASP A 228 -12.07 3.32 -6.32
CA ASP A 228 -10.86 2.51 -6.15
C ASP A 228 -10.97 1.43 -5.06
N LEU A 229 -12.10 1.35 -4.37
CA LEU A 229 -12.35 0.31 -3.36
C LEU A 229 -12.59 -1.10 -3.93
N TRP A 230 -12.36 -1.31 -5.22
CA TRP A 230 -12.59 -2.61 -5.85
C TRP A 230 -11.59 -3.69 -5.37
N LYS A 231 -12.04 -4.93 -5.48
CA LYS A 231 -11.28 -6.12 -5.07
C LYS A 231 -10.52 -6.71 -6.25
N VAL A 232 -9.22 -6.92 -6.12
CA VAL A 232 -8.44 -7.70 -7.09
C VAL A 232 -8.97 -9.13 -7.11
N THR A 233 -9.59 -9.53 -8.22
CA THR A 233 -10.30 -10.80 -8.36
C THR A 233 -9.84 -11.58 -9.59
N TYR A 234 -9.66 -10.91 -10.71
CA TYR A 234 -9.29 -11.47 -12.00
C TYR A 234 -7.89 -11.00 -12.40
N LYS A 235 -7.27 -11.69 -13.39
CA LYS A 235 -5.94 -11.34 -13.90
C LYS A 235 -5.86 -9.89 -14.41
N ARG A 236 -6.90 -9.40 -15.07
CA ARG A 236 -7.00 -8.02 -15.54
C ARG A 236 -6.91 -6.99 -14.39
N ASP A 237 -7.41 -7.37 -13.22
CA ASP A 237 -7.39 -6.47 -12.05
C ASP A 237 -5.98 -6.29 -11.50
N LEU A 238 -5.10 -7.29 -11.67
CA LEU A 238 -3.67 -7.14 -11.35
C LEU A 238 -3.00 -6.11 -12.25
N TYR A 239 -3.31 -6.07 -13.54
CA TYR A 239 -2.76 -5.07 -14.45
C TYR A 239 -3.25 -3.67 -14.11
N ALA A 240 -4.54 -3.54 -13.75
CA ALA A 240 -5.08 -2.27 -13.28
C ALA A 240 -4.40 -1.82 -11.98
N ALA A 241 -4.25 -2.74 -11.01
CA ALA A 241 -3.55 -2.47 -9.76
C ALA A 241 -2.08 -2.08 -10.01
N GLU A 242 -1.40 -2.76 -10.93
CA GLU A 242 -0.03 -2.45 -11.30
C GLU A 242 0.10 -1.03 -11.87
N SER A 243 -0.80 -0.64 -12.76
CA SER A 243 -0.81 0.71 -13.34
C SER A 243 -0.99 1.79 -12.27
N ILE A 244 -1.97 1.64 -11.38
CA ILE A 244 -2.25 2.59 -10.30
C ILE A 244 -1.07 2.67 -9.32
N ILE A 245 -0.52 1.52 -8.92
CA ILE A 245 0.63 1.46 -8.02
C ILE A 245 1.86 2.10 -8.68
N LYS A 246 2.12 1.81 -9.95
CA LYS A 246 3.23 2.40 -10.71
C LYS A 246 3.10 3.93 -10.77
N GLU A 247 1.91 4.44 -11.05
CA GLU A 247 1.63 5.86 -11.04
C GLU A 247 1.88 6.48 -9.65
N SER A 248 1.34 5.87 -8.60
CA SER A 248 1.56 6.32 -7.22
C SER A 248 3.05 6.32 -6.83
N LEU A 249 3.80 5.28 -7.20
CA LEU A 249 5.24 5.19 -6.92
C LEU A 249 6.06 6.23 -7.70
N SER A 250 5.55 6.74 -8.82
CA SER A 250 6.20 7.78 -9.61
C SER A 250 5.98 9.21 -9.10
N GLN A 251 5.19 9.39 -8.03
CA GLN A 251 4.91 10.72 -7.46
C GLN A 251 5.98 11.19 -6.46
N GLU A 252 6.95 10.37 -6.13
CA GLU A 252 8.00 10.73 -5.17
C GLU A 252 9.39 10.35 -5.69
N VAL A 253 10.36 11.23 -5.45
CA VAL A 253 11.77 10.95 -5.71
C VAL A 253 12.65 11.56 -4.62
N CYS A 254 13.69 10.84 -4.22
CA CYS A 254 14.78 11.38 -3.43
C CYS A 254 15.99 11.62 -4.33
N VAL A 255 16.43 12.86 -4.42
CA VAL A 255 17.64 13.29 -5.14
C VAL A 255 18.80 13.27 -4.15
N ILE A 256 19.79 12.43 -4.41
CA ILE A 256 20.99 12.30 -3.59
C ILE A 256 22.14 13.02 -4.27
N THR A 257 22.74 13.97 -3.57
CA THR A 257 23.91 14.72 -4.01
C THR A 257 25.15 14.38 -3.18
N ASP A 258 26.33 14.51 -3.75
CA ASP A 258 27.56 14.52 -2.96
C ASP A 258 27.63 15.80 -2.10
N VAL A 259 28.46 15.79 -1.06
CA VAL A 259 28.66 16.91 -0.12
C VAL A 259 29.38 18.14 -0.74
N LYS A 260 29.83 18.04 -1.98
CA LYS A 260 30.52 19.16 -2.71
C LYS A 260 29.52 20.27 -3.03
N GLU A 261 29.91 21.53 -2.78
CA GLU A 261 29.07 22.73 -2.94
C GLU A 261 28.44 22.87 -4.34
N ALA A 262 29.25 22.66 -5.40
CA ALA A 262 28.73 22.68 -6.77
C ALA A 262 27.67 21.65 -7.06
N VAL A 263 27.75 20.45 -6.45
CA VAL A 263 26.77 19.37 -6.59
C VAL A 263 25.51 19.71 -5.81
N ALA A 264 25.61 20.29 -4.64
CA ALA A 264 24.49 20.75 -3.82
C ALA A 264 23.67 21.83 -4.56
N GLN A 265 24.31 22.75 -5.25
CA GLN A 265 23.65 23.77 -6.09
C GLN A 265 22.82 23.15 -7.21
N VAL A 266 23.35 22.16 -7.91
CA VAL A 266 22.61 21.42 -8.96
C VAL A 266 21.42 20.65 -8.34
N GLY A 267 21.62 20.02 -7.19
CA GLY A 267 20.55 19.37 -6.43
C GLY A 267 19.40 20.32 -6.07
N PHE A 268 19.72 21.53 -5.64
CA PHE A 268 18.74 22.59 -5.38
C PHE A 268 17.95 22.99 -6.64
N LEU A 269 18.65 23.23 -7.76
CA LEU A 269 18.01 23.59 -9.03
C LEU A 269 17.08 22.46 -9.55
N LEU A 270 17.49 21.21 -9.41
CA LEU A 270 16.64 20.05 -9.73
C LEU A 270 15.41 19.98 -8.83
N HIS A 271 15.58 20.20 -7.53
CA HIS A 271 14.46 20.28 -6.60
C HIS A 271 13.44 21.34 -7.05
N GLU A 272 13.90 22.56 -7.34
CA GLU A 272 13.04 23.64 -7.81
C GLU A 272 12.31 23.30 -9.12
N SER A 273 12.99 22.60 -10.05
CA SER A 273 12.40 22.19 -11.32
C SER A 273 11.34 21.08 -11.17
N LEU A 274 11.50 20.17 -10.21
CA LEU A 274 10.65 19.00 -10.04
C LEU A 274 9.49 19.21 -9.05
N LYS A 275 9.65 20.07 -8.04
CA LYS A 275 8.70 20.22 -6.90
C LYS A 275 7.28 20.62 -7.29
N SER A 276 7.09 21.21 -8.47
CA SER A 276 5.75 21.56 -8.99
C SER A 276 4.99 20.38 -9.56
N GLN A 277 5.67 19.27 -9.84
CA GLN A 277 5.10 18.09 -10.52
C GLN A 277 5.02 16.86 -9.60
N ILE A 278 6.02 16.69 -8.73
CA ILE A 278 6.14 15.53 -7.85
C ILE A 278 6.69 15.94 -6.47
N LYS A 279 6.57 15.08 -5.49
CA LYS A 279 7.22 15.26 -4.18
C LYS A 279 8.71 14.93 -4.31
N VAL A 280 9.54 15.92 -4.08
CA VAL A 280 11.02 15.82 -4.16
C VAL A 280 11.61 16.00 -2.78
N GLU A 281 12.46 15.08 -2.39
CA GLU A 281 13.36 15.22 -1.25
C GLU A 281 14.79 15.27 -1.75
N THR A 282 15.61 16.17 -1.21
CA THR A 282 17.02 16.31 -1.61
C THR A 282 17.90 16.16 -0.38
N ILE A 283 18.86 15.24 -0.47
CA ILE A 283 19.83 14.98 0.60
C ILE A 283 21.24 14.97 0.06
N SER A 284 22.18 15.42 0.89
CA SER A 284 23.62 15.30 0.63
C SER A 284 24.19 14.22 1.52
N THR A 285 24.67 13.13 0.92
CA THR A 285 25.17 11.96 1.65
C THR A 285 26.21 11.18 0.85
N SER A 286 27.11 10.52 1.56
CA SER A 286 28.10 9.62 0.97
C SER A 286 27.57 8.20 0.69
N LEU A 287 26.27 7.95 0.83
CA LEU A 287 25.62 6.63 0.69
C LEU A 287 26.19 5.58 1.67
N SER A 288 26.65 5.99 2.85
CA SER A 288 27.14 5.07 3.87
C SER A 288 26.00 4.40 4.63
N LYS A 289 26.22 3.15 5.10
CA LYS A 289 25.23 2.41 5.87
C LYS A 289 24.86 3.06 7.21
N ASN A 290 25.72 3.92 7.72
CA ASN A 290 25.54 4.57 9.02
C ASN A 290 24.88 5.96 8.89
N ASP A 291 24.44 6.35 7.70
CA ASP A 291 23.75 7.60 7.50
C ASP A 291 22.29 7.47 8.02
N SER A 292 22.06 8.06 9.19
CA SER A 292 20.74 8.03 9.86
C SER A 292 19.66 8.74 9.04
N HIS A 293 20.02 9.80 8.29
CA HIS A 293 19.10 10.54 7.46
C HIS A 293 18.63 9.68 6.28
N LEU A 294 19.58 9.03 5.59
CA LEU A 294 19.26 8.08 4.52
C LEU A 294 18.39 6.91 5.01
N GLN A 295 18.67 6.38 6.23
CA GLN A 295 17.85 5.31 6.81
C GLN A 295 16.42 5.79 7.15
N ASN A 296 16.27 7.02 7.61
CA ASN A 296 14.94 7.61 7.87
C ASN A 296 14.14 7.73 6.57
N ILE A 297 14.76 8.18 5.47
CA ILE A 297 14.09 8.28 4.17
C ILE A 297 13.74 6.90 3.62
N LEU A 298 14.63 5.93 3.74
CA LEU A 298 14.35 4.55 3.36
C LEU A 298 13.20 3.93 4.17
N SER A 299 13.06 4.29 5.44
CA SER A 299 11.94 3.88 6.30
C SER A 299 10.67 4.69 6.01
N GLY A 300 10.82 5.95 5.62
CA GLY A 300 9.74 6.86 5.22
C GLY A 300 9.10 6.56 3.86
N GLN A 301 9.70 5.58 3.13
CA GLN A 301 9.06 4.91 1.99
C GLN A 301 9.17 5.61 0.63
N CYS A 302 10.20 6.40 0.40
CA CYS A 302 10.57 6.76 -0.97
C CYS A 302 11.04 5.50 -1.73
N TYR A 303 10.59 5.30 -2.96
CA TYR A 303 10.90 4.13 -3.79
C TYR A 303 11.78 4.46 -4.98
N ASN A 304 12.07 5.72 -5.21
CA ASN A 304 12.90 6.19 -6.30
C ASN A 304 14.02 7.06 -5.75
N PHE A 305 15.24 6.66 -5.99
CA PHE A 305 16.43 7.44 -5.64
C PHE A 305 17.21 7.81 -6.90
N VAL A 306 17.60 9.05 -7.01
CA VAL A 306 18.47 9.51 -8.08
C VAL A 306 19.75 10.07 -7.48
N CYS A 307 20.88 9.39 -7.76
CA CYS A 307 22.20 9.81 -7.32
C CYS A 307 22.80 10.72 -8.38
N ILE A 308 23.08 11.97 -8.02
CA ILE A 308 23.58 12.99 -8.94
C ILE A 308 25.11 13.04 -8.88
N ASN A 309 25.72 12.92 -10.04
CA ASN A 309 27.14 13.16 -10.24
C ASN A 309 27.31 14.32 -11.22
N VAL A 310 27.94 15.40 -10.77
CA VAL A 310 28.12 16.62 -11.59
C VAL A 310 29.54 16.66 -12.10
N HIS A 311 29.71 16.84 -13.41
CA HIS A 311 30.97 17.04 -14.04
C HIS A 311 31.01 18.38 -14.75
N LEU A 312 31.99 19.20 -14.38
CA LEU A 312 32.35 20.46 -15.09
C LEU A 312 33.39 20.12 -16.15
N ASP A 313 33.02 20.24 -17.40
CA ASP A 313 33.97 20.02 -18.51
C ASP A 313 34.75 21.30 -18.78
N ILE A 314 35.91 21.42 -18.13
CA ILE A 314 36.81 22.60 -18.28
C ILE A 314 37.90 22.36 -19.33
N SER A 315 38.09 21.13 -19.85
CA SER A 315 39.12 20.81 -20.85
C SER A 315 38.79 19.54 -21.63
N GLU A 316 39.27 19.47 -22.88
CA GLU A 316 39.06 18.35 -23.82
C GLU A 316 39.68 17.01 -23.41
N ASN A 317 40.33 16.92 -22.24
CA ASN A 317 40.93 15.70 -21.70
C ASN A 317 40.19 15.24 -20.46
N ILE A 318 39.13 14.50 -20.65
CA ILE A 318 38.36 13.84 -19.55
C ILE A 318 39.18 12.70 -18.98
N SER A 319 39.69 12.86 -17.78
CA SER A 319 40.19 11.73 -16.99
C SER A 319 39.01 10.97 -16.43
N PHE A 320 38.72 9.76 -16.96
CA PHE A 320 37.69 8.84 -16.49
C PHE A 320 37.87 8.35 -15.04
N SER A 321 38.89 8.79 -14.34
CA SER A 321 39.21 8.39 -12.96
C SER A 321 38.37 9.10 -11.88
N ILE A 322 37.69 10.18 -12.22
CA ILE A 322 36.89 10.96 -11.26
C ILE A 322 35.52 10.31 -11.10
N GLY A 323 35.23 9.83 -9.94
CA GLY A 323 33.88 9.28 -9.58
C GLY A 323 33.76 7.74 -9.54
N MET A 324 34.82 6.96 -9.79
CA MET A 324 34.75 5.49 -9.73
C MET A 324 34.33 4.98 -8.36
N GLU A 325 34.74 5.63 -7.27
CA GLU A 325 34.32 5.26 -5.91
C GLU A 325 32.84 5.57 -5.67
N GLU A 326 32.38 6.73 -6.13
CA GLU A 326 30.98 7.14 -5.99
C GLU A 326 30.06 6.22 -6.80
N ILE A 327 30.42 5.89 -8.04
CA ILE A 327 29.69 4.94 -8.88
C ILE A 327 29.66 3.55 -8.20
N THR A 328 30.75 3.11 -7.61
CA THR A 328 30.82 1.83 -6.91
C THR A 328 29.94 1.82 -5.68
N ARG A 329 29.94 2.91 -4.88
CA ARG A 329 29.06 3.08 -3.72
C ARG A 329 27.59 3.08 -4.14
N MET A 330 27.24 3.83 -5.19
CA MET A 330 25.87 3.85 -5.75
C MET A 330 25.41 2.47 -6.20
N LYS A 331 26.24 1.73 -6.95
CA LYS A 331 25.92 0.36 -7.41
C LYS A 331 25.69 -0.60 -6.25
N LYS A 332 26.52 -0.49 -5.20
CA LYS A 332 26.36 -1.30 -3.99
C LYS A 332 25.06 -0.97 -3.26
N PHE A 333 24.78 0.31 -3.08
CA PHE A 333 23.53 0.80 -2.50
C PHE A 333 22.32 0.32 -3.31
N ALA A 334 22.34 0.51 -4.64
CA ALA A 334 21.28 0.06 -5.54
C ALA A 334 21.00 -1.44 -5.40
N LYS A 335 22.03 -2.29 -5.31
CA LYS A 335 21.89 -3.74 -5.12
C LYS A 335 21.26 -4.10 -3.78
N GLU A 336 21.59 -3.37 -2.72
CA GLU A 336 21.02 -3.61 -1.38
C GLU A 336 19.53 -3.27 -1.33
N VAL A 337 19.14 -2.09 -1.85
CA VAL A 337 17.77 -1.60 -1.73
C VAL A 337 16.82 -2.15 -2.80
N LYS A 338 17.33 -2.68 -3.92
CA LYS A 338 16.53 -3.36 -4.96
C LYS A 338 15.69 -4.50 -4.36
N LYS A 339 16.18 -5.17 -3.32
CA LYS A 339 15.46 -6.24 -2.60
C LYS A 339 14.15 -5.77 -1.98
N LYS A 340 14.05 -4.47 -1.66
CA LYS A 340 12.87 -3.81 -1.08
C LYS A 340 12.00 -3.10 -2.13
N ASN A 341 12.25 -3.37 -3.42
CA ASN A 341 11.60 -2.69 -4.56
C ASN A 341 11.90 -1.18 -4.64
N ILE A 342 13.06 -0.77 -4.16
CA ILE A 342 13.56 0.59 -4.29
C ILE A 342 14.50 0.63 -5.50
N LEU A 343 14.25 1.57 -6.41
CA LEU A 343 15.06 1.75 -7.61
C LEU A 343 16.02 2.94 -7.43
N VAL A 344 17.26 2.74 -7.85
CA VAL A 344 18.32 3.73 -7.73
C VAL A 344 18.91 3.97 -9.11
N TYR A 345 18.87 5.19 -9.57
CA TYR A 345 19.45 5.62 -10.85
C TYR A 345 20.61 6.56 -10.60
N GLY A 346 21.70 6.36 -11.30
CA GLY A 346 22.80 7.33 -11.36
C GLY A 346 22.54 8.33 -12.48
N LEU A 347 22.74 9.60 -12.19
CA LEU A 347 22.62 10.67 -13.17
C LEU A 347 23.92 11.47 -13.23
N LEU A 348 24.55 11.49 -14.40
CA LEU A 348 25.70 12.31 -14.69
C LEU A 348 25.22 13.59 -15.39
N ILE A 349 25.46 14.73 -14.76
CA ILE A 349 25.15 16.05 -15.29
C ILE A 349 26.45 16.67 -15.77
N GLN A 350 26.52 16.92 -17.07
CA GLN A 350 27.67 17.56 -17.71
C GLN A 350 27.27 18.92 -18.24
N TYR A 351 28.02 19.96 -17.88
CA TYR A 351 27.84 21.30 -18.45
C TYR A 351 29.17 22.00 -18.62
N LYS A 352 29.30 22.75 -19.74
CA LYS A 352 30.51 23.46 -20.12
C LYS A 352 30.55 24.90 -19.59
N ASP A 353 29.39 25.50 -19.41
CA ASP A 353 29.23 26.88 -19.00
C ASP A 353 28.04 27.05 -18.06
N HIS A 354 28.17 27.96 -17.11
CA HIS A 354 27.06 28.32 -16.20
C HIS A 354 25.79 28.80 -16.93
N LEU A 355 25.93 29.37 -18.13
CA LEU A 355 24.79 29.80 -18.95
C LEU A 355 23.96 28.62 -19.44
N LEU A 356 24.56 27.44 -19.64
CA LEU A 356 23.91 26.22 -20.09
C LEU A 356 23.39 25.36 -18.91
N LEU A 357 23.75 25.71 -17.67
CA LEU A 357 23.39 24.92 -16.49
C LEU A 357 21.89 24.74 -16.37
N GLN A 358 21.09 25.79 -16.59
CA GLN A 358 19.65 25.71 -16.45
C GLN A 358 19.02 24.78 -17.51
N GLU A 359 19.51 24.80 -18.75
CA GLU A 359 19.02 23.88 -19.80
C GLU A 359 19.37 22.43 -19.47
N THR A 360 20.61 22.21 -19.01
CA THR A 360 21.03 20.85 -18.57
C THR A 360 20.23 20.37 -17.38
N VAL A 361 19.92 21.23 -16.39
CA VAL A 361 19.07 20.92 -15.26
C VAL A 361 17.64 20.56 -15.72
N ASN A 362 17.07 21.28 -16.68
CA ASN A 362 15.75 20.98 -17.21
C ASN A 362 15.73 19.64 -17.96
N SER A 363 16.78 19.32 -18.73
CA SER A 363 16.95 18.02 -19.38
C SER A 363 17.09 16.90 -18.36
N ALA A 364 17.87 17.11 -17.31
CA ALA A 364 18.03 16.19 -16.20
C ALA A 364 16.71 15.94 -15.45
N ALA A 365 15.93 16.99 -15.19
CA ALA A 365 14.61 16.89 -14.58
C ALA A 365 13.65 16.08 -15.45
N ALA A 366 13.62 16.30 -16.76
CA ALA A 366 12.81 15.53 -17.70
C ALA A 366 13.23 14.05 -17.72
N LEU A 367 14.54 13.75 -17.68
CA LEU A 367 15.05 12.39 -17.59
C LEU A 367 14.63 11.72 -16.27
N ILE A 368 14.74 12.41 -15.14
CA ILE A 368 14.29 11.91 -13.83
C ILE A 368 12.81 11.56 -13.90
N MET A 369 11.96 12.44 -14.43
CA MET A 369 10.52 12.18 -14.59
C MET A 369 10.26 10.93 -15.44
N ALA A 370 10.97 10.76 -16.54
CA ALA A 370 10.85 9.58 -17.39
C ALA A 370 11.27 8.30 -16.66
N LEU A 371 12.38 8.31 -15.94
CA LEU A 371 12.92 7.17 -15.19
C LEU A 371 11.97 6.71 -14.09
N ILE A 372 11.45 7.64 -13.28
CA ILE A 372 10.54 7.29 -12.18
C ILE A 372 9.16 6.87 -12.69
N LYS A 373 8.71 7.37 -13.83
CA LYS A 373 7.46 6.98 -14.49
C LYS A 373 7.56 5.60 -15.13
N ASP A 374 8.66 5.32 -15.83
CA ASP A 374 8.88 4.01 -16.45
C ASP A 374 9.17 2.92 -15.43
N ARG A 375 9.90 3.24 -14.36
CA ARG A 375 10.32 2.31 -13.30
C ARG A 375 10.95 1.03 -13.83
N ASN A 376 11.86 1.15 -14.81
CA ASN A 376 12.56 0.01 -15.36
C ASN A 376 13.62 -0.53 -14.37
N PRO A 377 13.44 -1.73 -13.79
CA PRO A 377 14.36 -2.29 -12.82
C PRO A 377 15.73 -2.66 -13.41
N GLU A 378 15.85 -2.78 -14.74
CA GLU A 378 17.11 -3.07 -15.41
C GLU A 378 18.07 -1.86 -15.43
N LEU A 379 17.52 -0.64 -15.30
CA LEU A 379 18.31 0.58 -15.22
C LEU A 379 18.81 0.88 -13.81
N THR A 380 18.37 0.12 -12.80
CA THR A 380 18.80 0.37 -11.42
C THR A 380 20.31 0.11 -11.24
N GLY A 381 21.00 1.07 -10.63
CA GLY A 381 22.46 1.04 -10.47
C GLY A 381 23.26 1.41 -11.72
N GLN A 382 22.60 1.83 -12.80
CA GLN A 382 23.27 2.36 -13.99
C GLN A 382 23.46 3.88 -13.89
N LEU A 383 24.50 4.39 -14.54
CA LEU A 383 24.78 5.81 -14.69
C LEU A 383 24.26 6.28 -16.05
N LEU A 384 23.37 7.24 -16.04
CA LEU A 384 22.78 7.85 -17.22
C LEU A 384 23.32 9.26 -17.38
N VAL A 385 23.39 9.77 -18.58
CA VAL A 385 23.90 11.12 -18.90
C VAL A 385 22.73 12.01 -19.27
N ALA A 386 22.68 13.20 -18.67
CA ALA A 386 21.72 14.25 -18.98
C ALA A 386 22.38 15.42 -19.70
#